data_83ceefb810c17fddc57fb638c5eb16ba
#
_entry.id   83ceefb810c17fddc57fb638c5eb16ba
#
_cell.length_a   1.000
_cell.length_b   1.000
_cell.length_c   1.000
_cell.angle_alpha   90.00
_cell.angle_beta   90.00
_cell.angle_gamma   90.00
#
_symmetry.space_group_name_H-M   'P 1'
#
loop_
_entity.id
_entity.type
_entity.pdbx_description
1 polymer ?
#
loop_
_entity_poly.entity_id
_entity_poly.type
_entity_poly.pdbx_seq_one_letter_code
_entity_poly.pdbx_strand_id
1 'polypeptide(L)'
;MADLDVTRADAVLIGGGIASATLAAMLTELEPTWDIVVLERLHTLGAESSDAWNNAGTGHSALCEMNYTPQDVDGSVSPAKAISINEQFQVSRQFWAHLVENDRIGDPAEFIHTVPHMSFVHGMENVDYLRRRHEALAANPLFDRMEFSTEHSRLADWAPLVAEGRPVTETIAATRSPDGTDVDFGALSRQMLDYASRTGTTVSTGSEVVDLRRMGDDWGVMVRSTKDDSIRVVRAPFVFVGAGGYALPLLQKSGIDEIRGFGGFPISGQWLRCTDPEVIARHDAKVYGK
;
A
#
# COMPACT_ATOMS: atom_id res chain seq x y z
N MET A 1 21.81 32.05 -20.43
CA MET A 1 21.11 31.00 -19.66
C MET A 1 19.96 31.71 -18.98
N ALA A 2 18.70 31.33 -19.24
CA ALA A 2 17.62 31.93 -18.49
C ALA A 2 17.84 31.61 -17.01
N ASP A 3 17.68 32.64 -16.13
CA ASP A 3 17.69 32.41 -14.69
C ASP A 3 16.61 31.40 -14.36
N LEU A 4 17.01 30.20 -13.93
CA LEU A 4 16.08 29.20 -13.44
C LEU A 4 15.43 29.73 -12.16
N ASP A 5 14.12 29.65 -12.08
CA ASP A 5 13.40 29.93 -10.84
C ASP A 5 13.82 28.90 -9.78
N VAL A 6 14.44 29.38 -8.70
CA VAL A 6 14.96 28.56 -7.61
C VAL A 6 14.24 28.92 -6.32
N THR A 7 13.46 27.99 -5.83
CA THR A 7 12.78 28.08 -4.53
C THR A 7 13.48 27.19 -3.49
N ARG A 8 13.18 27.38 -2.20
CA ARG A 8 13.73 26.58 -1.11
C ARG A 8 12.62 26.04 -0.23
N ALA A 9 12.83 24.83 0.29
CA ALA A 9 11.96 24.17 1.24
C ALA A 9 12.81 23.40 2.28
N ASP A 10 12.22 22.99 3.39
CA ASP A 10 12.87 22.11 4.37
C ASP A 10 12.79 20.65 3.92
N ALA A 11 11.70 20.27 3.28
CA ALA A 11 11.49 18.94 2.73
C ALA A 11 10.81 18.96 1.36
N VAL A 12 11.27 18.09 0.45
CA VAL A 12 10.59 17.81 -0.83
C VAL A 12 10.18 16.33 -0.87
N LEU A 13 8.90 16.08 -1.09
CA LEU A 13 8.34 14.75 -1.23
C LEU A 13 7.91 14.55 -2.70
N ILE A 14 8.46 13.53 -3.36
CA ILE A 14 8.24 13.28 -4.78
C ILE A 14 7.21 12.17 -4.95
N GLY A 15 6.11 12.48 -5.64
CA GLY A 15 4.94 11.63 -5.84
C GLY A 15 3.82 11.94 -4.86
N GLY A 16 2.57 11.92 -5.31
CA GLY A 16 1.36 12.16 -4.52
C GLY A 16 0.63 10.87 -4.11
N GLY A 17 1.35 9.75 -4.00
CA GLY A 17 0.82 8.47 -3.57
C GLY A 17 0.88 8.27 -2.05
N ILE A 18 0.43 7.10 -1.58
CA ILE A 18 0.26 6.78 -0.15
C ILE A 18 1.54 6.98 0.68
N ALA A 19 2.73 6.68 0.15
CA ALA A 19 3.97 6.81 0.89
C ALA A 19 4.31 8.28 1.20
N SER A 20 4.24 9.15 0.19
CA SER A 20 4.46 10.60 0.38
C SER A 20 3.34 11.26 1.17
N ALA A 21 2.08 10.83 0.98
CA ALA A 21 0.93 11.34 1.71
C ALA A 21 1.04 11.04 3.21
N THR A 22 1.43 9.80 3.56
CA THR A 22 1.67 9.42 4.96
C THR A 22 2.81 10.24 5.56
N LEU A 23 3.93 10.37 4.85
CA LEU A 23 5.06 11.15 5.34
C LEU A 23 4.73 12.64 5.47
N ALA A 24 3.98 13.22 4.51
CA ALA A 24 3.53 14.61 4.59
C ALA A 24 2.67 14.84 5.83
N ALA A 25 1.68 13.98 6.09
CA ALA A 25 0.83 14.07 7.28
C ALA A 25 1.66 13.93 8.58
N MET A 26 2.62 12.98 8.62
CA MET A 26 3.51 12.83 9.77
C MET A 26 4.38 14.07 10.01
N LEU A 27 5.02 14.59 8.97
CA LEU A 27 5.87 15.79 9.09
C LEU A 27 5.05 17.02 9.50
N THR A 28 3.83 17.15 9.02
CA THR A 28 2.92 18.22 9.43
C THR A 28 2.63 18.19 10.95
N GLU A 29 2.50 17.00 11.54
CA GLU A 29 2.31 16.85 13.00
C GLU A 29 3.61 17.07 13.80
N LEU A 30 4.74 16.57 13.29
CA LEU A 30 6.02 16.55 14.01
C LEU A 30 6.85 17.83 13.84
N GLU A 31 6.77 18.45 12.67
CA GLU A 31 7.57 19.61 12.27
C GLU A 31 6.66 20.71 11.68
N PRO A 32 5.73 21.26 12.48
CA PRO A 32 4.70 22.19 11.99
C PRO A 32 5.24 23.52 11.44
N THR A 33 6.53 23.77 11.59
CA THR A 33 7.21 24.97 11.08
C THR A 33 7.98 24.74 9.78
N TRP A 34 8.04 23.49 9.32
CA TRP A 34 8.77 23.18 8.10
C TRP A 34 7.99 23.61 6.86
N ASP A 35 8.73 24.15 5.89
CA ASP A 35 8.22 24.37 4.53
C ASP A 35 8.35 23.06 3.75
N ILE A 36 7.21 22.38 3.56
CA ILE A 36 7.13 21.07 2.91
C ILE A 36 6.54 21.24 1.53
N VAL A 37 7.17 20.64 0.52
CA VAL A 37 6.70 20.66 -0.87
C VAL A 37 6.47 19.23 -1.35
N VAL A 38 5.24 18.92 -1.78
CA VAL A 38 4.88 17.66 -2.45
C VAL A 38 4.75 17.92 -3.95
N LEU A 39 5.46 17.14 -4.76
CA LEU A 39 5.48 17.26 -6.23
C LEU A 39 4.87 16.02 -6.86
N GLU A 40 3.72 16.19 -7.52
CA GLU A 40 3.03 15.12 -8.24
C GLU A 40 2.99 15.41 -9.74
N ARG A 41 3.41 14.43 -10.54
CA ARG A 41 3.45 14.51 -12.00
C ARG A 41 2.05 14.63 -12.62
N LEU A 42 1.11 13.86 -12.09
CA LEU A 42 -0.26 13.85 -12.58
C LEU A 42 -1.07 15.05 -12.07
N HIS A 43 -2.21 15.29 -12.64
CA HIS A 43 -3.15 16.32 -12.19
C HIS A 43 -4.04 15.84 -11.04
N THR A 44 -4.01 14.55 -10.72
CA THR A 44 -4.79 13.90 -9.66
C THR A 44 -3.87 13.16 -8.70
N LEU A 45 -4.06 13.38 -7.40
CA LEU A 45 -3.31 12.72 -6.33
C LEU A 45 -3.79 11.28 -6.15
N GLY A 46 -2.84 10.37 -5.86
CA GLY A 46 -3.13 8.97 -5.60
C GLY A 46 -3.65 8.19 -6.81
N ALA A 47 -3.40 8.65 -8.04
CA ALA A 47 -4.00 8.09 -9.27
C ALA A 47 -3.15 7.01 -9.98
N GLU A 48 -1.98 6.68 -9.45
CA GLU A 48 -1.13 5.58 -9.96
C GLU A 48 -1.30 4.33 -9.07
N SER A 49 -0.23 3.81 -8.49
CA SER A 49 -0.27 2.58 -7.66
C SER A 49 -1.20 2.66 -6.45
N SER A 50 -1.52 3.87 -5.96
CA SER A 50 -2.46 4.07 -4.85
C SER A 50 -3.93 4.08 -5.27
N ASP A 51 -4.25 4.24 -6.56
CA ASP A 51 -5.63 4.21 -7.04
C ASP A 51 -6.29 2.86 -6.72
N ALA A 52 -7.56 2.89 -6.29
CA ALA A 52 -8.31 1.72 -5.87
C ALA A 52 -8.39 0.61 -6.95
N TRP A 53 -8.23 0.95 -8.23
CA TRP A 53 -8.28 0.00 -9.34
C TRP A 53 -6.88 -0.47 -9.81
N ASN A 54 -5.82 0.07 -9.22
CA ASN A 54 -4.44 -0.29 -9.57
C ASN A 54 -3.75 -1.17 -8.52
N ASN A 55 -4.47 -1.54 -7.45
CA ASN A 55 -4.00 -2.44 -6.40
C ASN A 55 -5.15 -3.30 -5.84
N ALA A 56 -4.84 -4.26 -4.99
CA ALA A 56 -5.84 -5.14 -4.39
C ALA A 56 -6.56 -4.53 -3.17
N GLY A 57 -6.19 -3.35 -2.72
CA GLY A 57 -6.76 -2.69 -1.54
C GLY A 57 -6.57 -3.47 -0.24
N THR A 58 -5.64 -4.42 -0.19
CA THR A 58 -5.49 -5.29 0.98
C THR A 58 -4.89 -4.53 2.14
N GLY A 59 -5.60 -4.50 3.26
CA GLY A 59 -5.02 -4.12 4.53
C GLY A 59 -4.08 -5.22 5.00
N HIS A 60 -2.76 -4.99 4.86
CA HIS A 60 -1.71 -6.02 4.98
C HIS A 60 -1.51 -6.49 6.43
N SER A 61 -2.50 -7.20 6.97
CA SER A 61 -2.45 -7.83 8.30
C SER A 61 -2.01 -9.30 8.28
N ALA A 62 -1.45 -9.77 7.15
CA ALA A 62 -0.96 -11.13 6.94
C ALA A 62 -2.02 -12.23 7.18
N LEU A 63 -3.29 -11.90 7.07
CA LEU A 63 -4.39 -12.83 7.33
C LEU A 63 -4.63 -13.76 6.15
N CYS A 64 -4.47 -13.28 4.93
CA CYS A 64 -4.72 -14.06 3.70
C CYS A 64 -3.47 -14.33 2.85
N GLU A 65 -2.41 -13.56 3.00
CA GLU A 65 -1.21 -13.65 2.17
C GLU A 65 -0.28 -14.78 2.65
N MET A 66 -0.18 -15.83 1.86
CA MET A 66 0.59 -17.03 2.21
C MET A 66 2.10 -16.87 2.03
N ASN A 67 2.55 -15.91 1.24
CA ASN A 67 3.97 -15.60 1.03
C ASN A 67 4.70 -15.05 2.28
N TYR A 68 3.96 -14.64 3.32
CA TYR A 68 4.54 -14.24 4.61
C TYR A 68 4.83 -15.40 5.55
N THR A 69 4.40 -16.60 5.19
CA THR A 69 4.59 -17.83 5.95
C THR A 69 5.11 -18.94 5.04
N PRO A 70 6.33 -18.80 4.48
CA PRO A 70 6.91 -19.83 3.64
C PRO A 70 7.09 -21.13 4.45
N GLN A 71 6.98 -22.25 3.75
CA GLN A 71 7.27 -23.55 4.32
C GLN A 71 8.76 -23.87 4.15
N ASP A 72 9.40 -24.27 5.21
CA ASP A 72 10.78 -24.72 5.22
C ASP A 72 10.91 -26.18 4.70
N VAL A 73 12.15 -26.61 4.43
CA VAL A 73 12.44 -27.95 3.87
C VAL A 73 11.96 -29.08 4.78
N ASP A 74 11.95 -28.87 6.10
CA ASP A 74 11.46 -29.82 7.09
C ASP A 74 9.92 -29.81 7.23
N GLY A 75 9.25 -28.95 6.46
CA GLY A 75 7.80 -28.78 6.46
C GLY A 75 7.29 -27.84 7.55
N SER A 76 8.13 -27.26 8.39
CA SER A 76 7.73 -26.25 9.37
C SER A 76 7.29 -24.94 8.69
N VAL A 77 6.49 -24.14 9.40
CA VAL A 77 6.01 -22.83 8.93
C VAL A 77 6.32 -21.80 10.01
N SER A 78 7.18 -20.84 9.69
CA SER A 78 7.51 -19.76 10.61
C SER A 78 6.47 -18.64 10.53
N PRO A 79 5.82 -18.23 11.64
CA PRO A 79 4.88 -17.11 11.68
C PRO A 79 5.56 -15.75 11.81
N ALA A 80 6.87 -15.68 12.04
CA ALA A 80 7.57 -14.46 12.46
C ALA A 80 7.36 -13.27 11.51
N LYS A 81 7.48 -13.50 10.18
CA LYS A 81 7.27 -12.46 9.19
C LYS A 81 5.80 -12.00 9.14
N ALA A 82 4.84 -12.92 9.25
CA ALA A 82 3.42 -12.59 9.26
C ALA A 82 3.06 -11.76 10.50
N ILE A 83 3.60 -12.10 11.68
CA ILE A 83 3.42 -11.32 12.91
C ILE A 83 3.96 -9.90 12.73
N SER A 84 5.21 -9.75 12.26
CA SER A 84 5.81 -8.43 12.04
C SER A 84 5.03 -7.57 11.04
N ILE A 85 4.52 -8.17 9.96
CA ILE A 85 3.68 -7.45 8.98
C ILE A 85 2.35 -7.00 9.61
N ASN A 86 1.71 -7.87 10.41
CA ASN A 86 0.48 -7.49 11.12
C ASN A 86 0.74 -6.33 12.09
N GLU A 87 1.80 -6.43 12.92
CA GLU A 87 2.17 -5.35 13.85
C GLU A 87 2.37 -4.01 13.13
N GLN A 88 3.09 -3.99 12.00
CA GLN A 88 3.29 -2.78 11.19
C GLN A 88 1.96 -2.22 10.66
N PHE A 89 1.04 -3.09 10.26
CA PHE A 89 -0.28 -2.65 9.80
C PHE A 89 -1.12 -2.08 10.95
N GLN A 90 -1.04 -2.67 12.18
CA GLN A 90 -1.71 -2.09 13.36
C GLN A 90 -1.17 -0.69 13.69
N VAL A 91 0.14 -0.46 13.57
CA VAL A 91 0.73 0.88 13.73
C VAL A 91 0.17 1.86 12.69
N SER A 92 0.05 1.43 11.43
CA SER A 92 -0.56 2.25 10.38
C SER A 92 -2.02 2.62 10.71
N ARG A 93 -2.82 1.65 11.18
CA ARG A 93 -4.21 1.90 11.62
C ARG A 93 -4.29 2.86 12.80
N GLN A 94 -3.38 2.74 13.77
CA GLN A 94 -3.31 3.67 14.91
C GLN A 94 -3.02 5.09 14.45
N PHE A 95 -2.11 5.27 13.48
CA PHE A 95 -1.84 6.58 12.91
C PHE A 95 -3.06 7.16 12.18
N TRP A 96 -3.77 6.35 11.37
CA TRP A 96 -4.99 6.80 10.71
C TRP A 96 -6.09 7.15 11.72
N ALA A 97 -6.26 6.34 12.78
CA ALA A 97 -7.19 6.62 13.86
C ALA A 97 -6.86 7.95 14.56
N HIS A 98 -5.57 8.20 14.86
CA HIS A 98 -5.11 9.48 15.40
C HIS A 98 -5.50 10.66 14.52
N LEU A 99 -5.30 10.54 13.18
CA LEU A 99 -5.67 11.61 12.25
C LEU A 99 -7.18 11.86 12.22
N VAL A 100 -8.01 10.80 12.27
CA VAL A 100 -9.47 10.89 12.31
C VAL A 100 -9.95 11.51 13.65
N GLU A 101 -9.44 11.02 14.77
CA GLU A 101 -9.83 11.48 16.12
C GLU A 101 -9.48 12.96 16.37
N ASN A 102 -8.50 13.49 15.65
CA ASN A 102 -8.09 14.88 15.74
C ASN A 102 -8.62 15.75 14.58
N ASP A 103 -9.64 15.30 13.85
CA ASP A 103 -10.25 16.02 12.72
C ASP A 103 -9.24 16.43 11.61
N ARG A 104 -8.17 15.65 11.44
CA ARG A 104 -7.16 15.87 10.41
C ARG A 104 -7.60 15.34 9.04
N ILE A 105 -8.22 14.17 9.05
CA ILE A 105 -8.84 13.54 7.88
C ILE A 105 -10.31 13.21 8.16
N GLY A 106 -11.08 12.90 7.12
CA GLY A 106 -12.52 12.70 7.19
C GLY A 106 -12.95 11.33 7.71
N ASP A 107 -14.18 10.92 7.30
CA ASP A 107 -14.79 9.67 7.72
C ASP A 107 -13.94 8.47 7.30
N PRO A 108 -13.52 7.57 8.21
CA PRO A 108 -12.78 6.37 7.87
C PRO A 108 -13.55 5.45 6.90
N ALA A 109 -14.87 5.50 6.86
CA ALA A 109 -15.67 4.75 5.89
C ALA A 109 -15.42 5.16 4.43
N GLU A 110 -14.75 6.28 4.18
CA GLU A 110 -14.36 6.69 2.82
C GLU A 110 -13.10 5.98 2.32
N PHE A 111 -12.31 5.34 3.20
CA PHE A 111 -11.04 4.72 2.78
C PHE A 111 -10.74 3.35 3.37
N ILE A 112 -11.42 2.90 4.44
CA ILE A 112 -11.18 1.58 5.03
C ILE A 112 -12.50 0.88 5.39
N HIS A 113 -12.64 -0.37 4.95
CA HIS A 113 -13.80 -1.21 5.20
C HIS A 113 -13.39 -2.54 5.82
N THR A 114 -14.16 -3.04 6.77
CA THR A 114 -13.97 -4.41 7.28
C THR A 114 -14.43 -5.40 6.23
N VAL A 115 -13.53 -6.29 5.82
CA VAL A 115 -13.78 -7.36 4.85
C VAL A 115 -13.08 -8.61 5.34
N PRO A 116 -13.76 -9.78 5.44
CA PRO A 116 -13.09 -11.01 5.83
C PRO A 116 -11.93 -11.34 4.88
N HIS A 117 -10.78 -11.71 5.46
CA HIS A 117 -9.63 -12.19 4.70
C HIS A 117 -9.57 -13.71 4.73
N MET A 118 -9.36 -14.32 3.57
CA MET A 118 -9.31 -15.76 3.39
C MET A 118 -8.08 -16.19 2.61
N SER A 119 -7.46 -17.30 3.02
CA SER A 119 -6.58 -18.07 2.16
C SER A 119 -7.33 -19.30 1.68
N PHE A 120 -7.27 -19.60 0.39
CA PHE A 120 -7.91 -20.77 -0.21
C PHE A 120 -6.86 -21.62 -0.93
N VAL A 121 -6.91 -22.94 -0.73
CA VAL A 121 -6.00 -23.89 -1.36
C VAL A 121 -6.74 -25.13 -1.83
N HIS A 122 -6.14 -25.83 -2.82
CA HIS A 122 -6.57 -27.13 -3.27
C HIS A 122 -5.39 -28.12 -3.37
N GLY A 123 -5.70 -29.41 -3.31
CA GLY A 123 -4.71 -30.49 -3.28
C GLY A 123 -4.14 -30.74 -1.86
N MET A 124 -3.83 -32.01 -1.60
CA MET A 124 -3.49 -32.51 -0.27
C MET A 124 -2.28 -31.80 0.34
N GLU A 125 -1.21 -31.59 -0.42
CA GLU A 125 0.00 -30.90 0.02
C GLU A 125 -0.27 -29.45 0.48
N ASN A 126 -1.08 -28.71 -0.30
CA ASN A 126 -1.44 -27.35 0.04
C ASN A 126 -2.40 -27.28 1.24
N VAL A 127 -3.29 -28.24 1.38
CA VAL A 127 -4.18 -28.35 2.56
C VAL A 127 -3.35 -28.60 3.82
N ASP A 128 -2.35 -29.48 3.77
CA ASP A 128 -1.44 -29.74 4.90
C ASP A 128 -0.58 -28.52 5.23
N TYR A 129 -0.12 -27.79 4.23
CA TYR A 129 0.56 -26.52 4.44
C TYR A 129 -0.34 -25.48 5.13
N LEU A 130 -1.57 -25.29 4.63
CA LEU A 130 -2.49 -24.28 5.17
C LEU A 130 -2.88 -24.61 6.62
N ARG A 131 -3.03 -25.91 6.96
CA ARG A 131 -3.27 -26.36 8.34
C ARG A 131 -2.12 -25.97 9.25
N ARG A 132 -0.86 -26.30 8.88
CA ARG A 132 0.34 -25.93 9.67
C ARG A 132 0.50 -24.42 9.80
N ARG A 133 0.19 -23.68 8.72
CA ARG A 133 0.16 -22.22 8.77
C ARG A 133 -0.84 -21.70 9.81
N HIS A 134 -2.05 -22.23 9.80
CA HIS A 134 -3.07 -21.85 10.77
C HIS A 134 -2.62 -22.16 12.21
N GLU A 135 -2.12 -23.37 12.47
CA GLU A 135 -1.61 -23.78 13.79
C GLU A 135 -0.47 -22.87 14.27
N ALA A 136 0.47 -22.52 13.39
CA ALA A 136 1.58 -21.63 13.73
C ALA A 136 1.13 -20.20 14.05
N LEU A 137 0.13 -19.67 13.33
CA LEU A 137 -0.39 -18.32 13.53
C LEU A 137 -1.32 -18.23 14.75
N ALA A 138 -2.15 -19.25 15.00
CA ALA A 138 -3.15 -19.26 16.08
C ALA A 138 -2.54 -19.16 17.50
N ALA A 139 -1.24 -19.39 17.64
CA ALA A 139 -0.52 -19.18 18.90
C ALA A 139 -0.30 -17.69 19.25
N ASN A 140 -0.54 -16.77 18.30
CA ASN A 140 -0.36 -15.34 18.51
C ASN A 140 -1.73 -14.62 18.53
N PRO A 141 -1.99 -13.73 19.50
CA PRO A 141 -3.27 -13.04 19.66
C PRO A 141 -3.74 -12.24 18.44
N LEU A 142 -2.82 -11.81 17.57
CA LEU A 142 -3.15 -11.10 16.32
C LEU A 142 -3.92 -11.97 15.31
N PHE A 143 -3.98 -13.29 15.52
CA PHE A 143 -4.61 -14.27 14.63
C PHE A 143 -5.61 -15.17 15.36
N ASP A 144 -5.97 -14.88 16.59
CA ASP A 144 -6.82 -15.73 17.46
C ASP A 144 -8.23 -15.97 16.90
N ARG A 145 -8.71 -15.06 16.03
CA ARG A 145 -10.01 -15.17 15.35
C ARG A 145 -9.94 -15.86 13.98
N MET A 146 -8.77 -16.35 13.59
CA MET A 146 -8.62 -17.07 12.33
C MET A 146 -9.18 -18.47 12.47
N GLU A 147 -10.11 -18.83 11.58
CA GLU A 147 -10.68 -20.15 11.47
C GLU A 147 -10.04 -20.93 10.33
N PHE A 148 -10.03 -22.27 10.44
CA PHE A 148 -9.59 -23.19 9.39
C PHE A 148 -10.71 -24.21 9.12
N SER A 149 -10.97 -24.53 7.85
CA SER A 149 -11.91 -25.58 7.47
C SER A 149 -11.49 -26.29 6.18
N THR A 150 -11.88 -27.59 6.10
CA THR A 150 -11.84 -28.42 4.89
C THR A 150 -13.24 -28.79 4.41
N GLU A 151 -14.28 -28.34 5.10
CA GLU A 151 -15.67 -28.68 4.82
C GLU A 151 -16.20 -27.82 3.67
N HIS A 152 -16.62 -28.47 2.57
CA HIS A 152 -17.15 -27.79 1.39
C HIS A 152 -18.34 -26.87 1.70
N SER A 153 -19.27 -27.31 2.57
CA SER A 153 -20.41 -26.50 2.99
C SER A 153 -19.96 -25.21 3.68
N ARG A 154 -18.99 -25.29 4.60
CA ARG A 154 -18.48 -24.13 5.32
C ARG A 154 -17.73 -23.16 4.40
N LEU A 155 -16.97 -23.68 3.44
CA LEU A 155 -16.31 -22.85 2.45
C LEU A 155 -17.32 -22.16 1.52
N ALA A 156 -18.42 -22.83 1.19
CA ALA A 156 -19.51 -22.24 0.41
C ALA A 156 -20.22 -21.12 1.18
N ASP A 157 -20.38 -21.25 2.50
CA ASP A 157 -20.91 -20.17 3.35
C ASP A 157 -19.95 -18.96 3.43
N TRP A 158 -18.64 -19.22 3.47
CA TRP A 158 -17.64 -18.16 3.56
C TRP A 158 -17.39 -17.41 2.24
N ALA A 159 -17.38 -18.12 1.13
CA ALA A 159 -17.11 -17.58 -0.20
C ALA A 159 -17.84 -18.41 -1.28
N PRO A 160 -19.14 -18.15 -1.48
CA PRO A 160 -19.98 -18.94 -2.41
C PRO A 160 -19.38 -19.04 -3.80
N LEU A 161 -18.87 -17.96 -4.36
CA LEU A 161 -18.30 -17.94 -5.72
C LEU A 161 -17.01 -18.75 -5.86
N VAL A 162 -16.28 -18.99 -4.76
CA VAL A 162 -15.08 -19.84 -4.77
C VAL A 162 -15.45 -21.32 -4.72
N ALA A 163 -16.55 -21.68 -4.05
CA ALA A 163 -16.99 -23.06 -3.85
C ALA A 163 -17.90 -23.57 -4.98
N GLU A 164 -18.64 -22.67 -5.63
CA GLU A 164 -19.63 -23.02 -6.66
C GLU A 164 -19.01 -23.80 -7.84
N GLY A 165 -19.66 -24.88 -8.24
CA GLY A 165 -19.21 -25.72 -9.35
C GLY A 165 -18.06 -26.67 -9.03
N ARG A 166 -17.51 -26.67 -7.81
CA ARG A 166 -16.45 -27.60 -7.40
C ARG A 166 -17.02 -28.96 -7.01
N PRO A 167 -16.39 -30.06 -7.43
CA PRO A 167 -16.77 -31.40 -6.97
C PRO A 167 -16.58 -31.50 -5.46
N VAL A 168 -17.56 -32.09 -4.76
CA VAL A 168 -17.49 -32.33 -3.30
C VAL A 168 -16.35 -33.28 -2.89
N THR A 169 -15.78 -33.99 -3.86
CA THR A 169 -14.62 -34.89 -3.68
C THR A 169 -13.28 -34.17 -3.83
N GLU A 170 -13.28 -32.90 -4.24
CA GLU A 170 -12.04 -32.12 -4.35
C GLU A 170 -11.46 -31.87 -2.97
N THR A 171 -10.16 -32.14 -2.80
CA THR A 171 -9.45 -31.83 -1.56
C THR A 171 -9.15 -30.33 -1.50
N ILE A 172 -9.89 -29.59 -0.67
CA ILE A 172 -9.77 -28.14 -0.50
C ILE A 172 -9.68 -27.76 0.97
N ALA A 173 -9.12 -26.58 1.23
CA ALA A 173 -9.15 -25.95 2.55
C ALA A 173 -9.15 -24.42 2.41
N ALA A 174 -9.67 -23.77 3.44
CA ALA A 174 -9.52 -22.33 3.60
C ALA A 174 -9.25 -21.94 5.05
N THR A 175 -8.59 -20.81 5.21
CA THR A 175 -8.64 -20.02 6.46
C THR A 175 -9.48 -18.79 6.24
N ARG A 176 -10.15 -18.31 7.30
CA ARG A 176 -10.94 -17.08 7.29
C ARG A 176 -10.69 -16.30 8.58
N SER A 177 -10.40 -15.01 8.46
CA SER A 177 -10.40 -14.08 9.60
C SER A 177 -11.41 -12.96 9.32
N PRO A 178 -12.29 -12.62 10.27
CA PRO A 178 -13.23 -11.52 10.14
C PRO A 178 -12.55 -10.14 10.28
N ASP A 179 -11.30 -10.09 10.75
CA ASP A 179 -10.57 -8.84 11.06
C ASP A 179 -9.82 -8.25 9.87
N GLY A 180 -10.02 -8.82 8.67
CA GLY A 180 -9.47 -8.29 7.44
C GLY A 180 -10.05 -6.92 7.07
N THR A 181 -9.33 -6.19 6.25
CA THR A 181 -9.77 -4.87 5.77
C THR A 181 -9.46 -4.66 4.30
N ASP A 182 -10.33 -3.90 3.64
CA ASP A 182 -10.12 -3.32 2.31
C ASP A 182 -9.85 -1.84 2.46
N VAL A 183 -8.82 -1.33 1.77
CA VAL A 183 -8.35 0.05 1.89
C VAL A 183 -8.30 0.71 0.52
N ASP A 184 -9.01 1.82 0.33
CA ASP A 184 -8.80 2.75 -0.77
C ASP A 184 -7.61 3.66 -0.43
N PHE A 185 -6.41 3.24 -0.84
CA PHE A 185 -5.18 4.01 -0.61
C PHE A 185 -5.18 5.34 -1.36
N GLY A 186 -5.91 5.45 -2.47
CA GLY A 186 -6.07 6.70 -3.21
C GLY A 186 -6.89 7.72 -2.43
N ALA A 187 -8.05 7.31 -1.89
CA ALA A 187 -8.87 8.15 -1.04
C ALA A 187 -8.10 8.61 0.20
N LEU A 188 -7.44 7.69 0.89
CA LEU A 188 -6.62 7.98 2.05
C LEU A 188 -5.47 8.96 1.72
N SER A 189 -4.78 8.77 0.58
CA SER A 189 -3.71 9.67 0.14
C SER A 189 -4.23 11.09 -0.10
N ARG A 190 -5.39 11.23 -0.75
CA ARG A 190 -6.02 12.52 -1.01
C ARG A 190 -6.40 13.24 0.29
N GLN A 191 -6.98 12.52 1.25
CA GLN A 191 -7.35 13.10 2.55
C GLN A 191 -6.13 13.57 3.35
N MET A 192 -5.06 12.78 3.41
CA MET A 192 -3.82 13.17 4.12
C MET A 192 -3.12 14.35 3.43
N LEU A 193 -3.07 14.40 2.09
CA LEU A 193 -2.47 15.52 1.37
C LEU A 193 -3.33 16.78 1.42
N ASP A 194 -4.65 16.66 1.49
CA ASP A 194 -5.55 17.78 1.74
C ASP A 194 -5.33 18.36 3.13
N TYR A 195 -5.22 17.50 4.15
CA TYR A 195 -4.86 17.92 5.50
C TYR A 195 -3.51 18.66 5.52
N ALA A 196 -2.46 18.08 4.96
CA ALA A 196 -1.14 18.72 4.90
C ALA A 196 -1.20 20.06 4.17
N SER A 197 -1.94 20.14 3.06
CA SER A 197 -2.11 21.38 2.29
C SER A 197 -2.84 22.48 3.08
N ARG A 198 -3.89 22.13 3.82
CA ARG A 198 -4.63 23.10 4.67
C ARG A 198 -3.77 23.64 5.83
N THR A 199 -2.72 22.92 6.19
CA THR A 199 -1.83 23.29 7.32
C THR A 199 -0.48 23.87 6.87
N GLY A 200 -0.30 24.17 5.57
CA GLY A 200 0.87 24.91 5.07
C GLY A 200 1.75 24.16 4.08
N THR A 201 1.61 22.85 3.93
CA THR A 201 2.35 22.10 2.90
C THR A 201 1.94 22.52 1.49
N THR A 202 2.90 22.83 0.64
CA THR A 202 2.66 23.11 -0.78
C THR A 202 2.50 21.81 -1.56
N VAL A 203 1.29 21.51 -2.04
CA VAL A 203 1.02 20.35 -2.91
C VAL A 203 0.89 20.81 -4.35
N SER A 204 1.84 20.41 -5.20
CA SER A 204 1.94 20.84 -6.60
C SER A 204 1.72 19.66 -7.55
N THR A 205 0.53 19.58 -8.15
CA THR A 205 0.20 18.63 -9.22
C THR A 205 0.70 19.14 -10.58
N GLY A 206 0.76 18.27 -11.60
CA GLY A 206 1.35 18.60 -12.89
C GLY A 206 2.83 18.98 -12.84
N SER A 207 3.54 18.50 -11.81
CA SER A 207 4.92 18.84 -11.48
C SER A 207 5.79 17.59 -11.52
N GLU A 208 6.39 17.33 -12.67
CA GLU A 208 7.24 16.16 -12.88
C GLU A 208 8.67 16.43 -12.42
N VAL A 209 9.18 15.63 -11.48
CA VAL A 209 10.60 15.65 -11.12
C VAL A 209 11.38 14.88 -12.18
N VAL A 210 12.26 15.58 -12.88
CA VAL A 210 13.04 15.04 -14.00
C VAL A 210 14.50 14.76 -13.62
N ASP A 211 15.03 15.39 -12.57
CA ASP A 211 16.40 15.20 -12.13
C ASP A 211 16.57 15.52 -10.64
N LEU A 212 17.58 14.90 -10.01
CA LEU A 212 18.01 15.11 -8.63
C LEU A 212 19.50 15.25 -8.57
N ARG A 213 20.03 16.33 -7.96
CA ARG A 213 21.48 16.56 -7.84
C ARG A 213 21.84 17.14 -6.48
N ARG A 214 22.99 16.78 -5.98
CA ARG A 214 23.60 17.49 -4.83
C ARG A 214 23.99 18.91 -5.21
N MET A 215 23.63 19.87 -4.34
CA MET A 215 23.93 21.29 -4.46
C MET A 215 24.49 21.81 -3.12
N GLY A 216 25.72 21.46 -2.80
CA GLY A 216 26.31 21.65 -1.48
C GLY A 216 25.66 20.68 -0.47
N ASP A 217 25.15 21.21 0.64
CA ASP A 217 24.45 20.42 1.67
C ASP A 217 23.01 20.11 1.32
N ASP A 218 22.45 20.82 0.33
CA ASP A 218 21.09 20.61 -0.15
C ASP A 218 21.03 19.63 -1.34
N TRP A 219 19.82 19.21 -1.66
CA TRP A 219 19.43 18.64 -2.93
C TRP A 219 18.82 19.71 -3.84
N GLY A 220 19.15 19.68 -5.12
CA GLY A 220 18.44 20.41 -6.17
C GLY A 220 17.49 19.46 -6.89
N VAL A 221 16.19 19.68 -6.71
CA VAL A 221 15.11 18.93 -7.36
C VAL A 221 14.68 19.70 -8.60
N MET A 222 14.97 19.14 -9.78
CA MET A 222 14.57 19.77 -11.05
C MET A 222 13.16 19.35 -11.41
N VAL A 223 12.26 20.32 -11.51
CA VAL A 223 10.82 20.12 -11.73
C VAL A 223 10.43 20.68 -13.09
N ARG A 224 9.78 19.87 -13.89
CA ARG A 224 9.17 20.26 -15.15
C ARG A 224 7.64 20.40 -14.97
N SER A 225 7.07 21.50 -15.37
CA SER A 225 5.62 21.68 -15.48
C SER A 225 5.07 20.85 -16.65
N THR A 226 4.09 20.01 -16.40
CA THR A 226 3.44 19.22 -17.46
C THR A 226 2.49 20.07 -18.31
N LYS A 227 2.24 21.33 -17.91
CA LYS A 227 1.34 22.26 -18.62
C LYS A 227 2.03 23.01 -19.76
N ASP A 228 3.28 23.45 -19.52
CA ASP A 228 3.98 24.39 -20.40
C ASP A 228 5.47 24.09 -20.57
N ASP A 229 5.92 22.92 -20.07
CA ASP A 229 7.32 22.45 -20.09
C ASP A 229 8.32 23.40 -19.39
N SER A 230 7.86 24.39 -18.65
CA SER A 230 8.75 25.25 -17.87
C SER A 230 9.52 24.46 -16.80
N ILE A 231 10.77 24.87 -16.57
CA ILE A 231 11.67 24.21 -15.61
C ILE A 231 11.92 25.15 -14.44
N ARG A 232 11.79 24.61 -13.22
CA ARG A 232 12.19 25.25 -11.98
C ARG A 232 13.00 24.31 -11.12
N VAL A 233 13.70 24.83 -10.11
CA VAL A 233 14.46 24.04 -9.14
C VAL A 233 13.92 24.29 -7.74
N VAL A 234 13.64 23.23 -6.99
CA VAL A 234 13.37 23.31 -5.56
C VAL A 234 14.59 22.79 -4.81
N ARG A 235 15.15 23.59 -3.92
CA ARG A 235 16.28 23.19 -3.06
C ARG A 235 15.76 22.76 -1.70
N ALA A 236 16.25 21.63 -1.18
CA ALA A 236 15.90 21.18 0.16
C ALA A 236 17.02 20.31 0.77
N PRO A 237 17.24 20.37 2.08
CA PRO A 237 18.17 19.48 2.79
C PRO A 237 17.67 18.03 2.80
N PHE A 238 16.35 17.83 2.79
CA PHE A 238 15.72 16.51 2.78
C PHE A 238 14.84 16.31 1.55
N VAL A 239 15.01 15.14 0.89
CA VAL A 239 14.18 14.72 -0.25
C VAL A 239 13.74 13.28 -0.05
N PHE A 240 12.43 13.03 -0.13
CA PHE A 240 11.84 11.71 -0.13
C PHE A 240 11.37 11.34 -1.53
N VAL A 241 11.77 10.17 -2.03
CA VAL A 241 11.41 9.69 -3.36
C VAL A 241 10.30 8.65 -3.25
N GLY A 242 9.06 9.12 -3.12
CA GLY A 242 7.83 8.31 -3.07
C GLY A 242 7.16 8.12 -4.43
N ALA A 243 7.96 8.06 -5.50
CA ALA A 243 7.50 8.06 -6.89
C ALA A 243 7.06 6.66 -7.42
N GLY A 244 6.74 5.70 -6.54
CA GLY A 244 6.29 4.37 -6.94
C GLY A 244 7.25 3.71 -7.93
N GLY A 245 6.76 3.25 -9.07
CA GLY A 245 7.58 2.61 -10.12
C GLY A 245 8.67 3.51 -10.74
N TYR A 246 8.58 4.83 -10.56
CA TYR A 246 9.58 5.81 -11.03
C TYR A 246 10.65 6.14 -9.99
N ALA A 247 10.56 5.60 -8.77
CA ALA A 247 11.52 5.90 -7.71
C ALA A 247 12.96 5.48 -8.08
N LEU A 248 13.13 4.26 -8.58
CA LEU A 248 14.45 3.75 -8.94
C LEU A 248 15.15 4.57 -10.03
N PRO A 249 14.52 4.92 -11.17
CA PRO A 249 15.12 5.82 -12.17
C PRO A 249 15.53 7.18 -11.62
N LEU A 250 14.76 7.76 -10.71
CA LEU A 250 15.13 9.03 -10.04
C LEU A 250 16.32 8.87 -9.09
N LEU A 251 16.31 7.81 -8.28
CA LEU A 251 17.42 7.51 -7.37
C LEU A 251 18.72 7.25 -8.13
N GLN A 252 18.67 6.58 -9.29
CA GLN A 252 19.84 6.39 -10.14
C GLN A 252 20.43 7.71 -10.68
N LYS A 253 19.62 8.76 -10.84
CA LYS A 253 20.06 10.12 -11.22
C LYS A 253 20.67 10.89 -10.06
N SER A 254 20.37 10.52 -8.81
CA SER A 254 20.81 11.24 -7.62
C SER A 254 22.33 11.26 -7.41
N GLY A 255 23.05 10.31 -8.02
CA GLY A 255 24.50 10.16 -7.82
C GLY A 255 24.88 9.46 -6.50
N ILE A 256 23.91 8.90 -5.76
CA ILE A 256 24.15 8.10 -4.55
C ILE A 256 24.75 6.76 -4.97
N ASP A 257 25.92 6.44 -4.41
CA ASP A 257 26.67 5.22 -4.81
C ASP A 257 25.95 3.94 -4.41
N GLU A 258 25.25 3.93 -3.29
CA GLU A 258 24.51 2.80 -2.74
C GLU A 258 23.38 2.31 -3.67
N ILE A 259 22.90 3.18 -4.57
CA ILE A 259 21.85 2.77 -5.53
C ILE A 259 22.42 2.06 -6.79
N ARG A 260 23.75 2.09 -6.97
CA ARG A 260 24.38 1.46 -8.13
C ARG A 260 24.18 -0.06 -8.08
N GLY A 261 23.82 -0.64 -9.23
CA GLY A 261 23.58 -2.08 -9.35
C GLY A 261 22.17 -2.53 -8.94
N PHE A 262 21.33 -1.65 -8.40
CA PHE A 262 19.92 -1.95 -8.24
C PHE A 262 19.19 -1.82 -9.57
N GLY A 263 18.41 -2.84 -9.91
CA GLY A 263 17.54 -2.88 -11.08
C GLY A 263 16.13 -3.28 -10.68
N GLY A 264 15.13 -2.77 -11.40
CA GLY A 264 13.75 -3.22 -11.29
C GLY A 264 13.41 -4.13 -12.46
N PHE A 265 12.68 -5.21 -12.20
CA PHE A 265 12.05 -6.03 -13.22
C PHE A 265 10.55 -5.82 -13.14
N PRO A 266 9.99 -4.81 -13.83
CA PRO A 266 8.57 -4.50 -13.74
C PRO A 266 7.77 -5.63 -14.40
N ILE A 267 6.82 -6.19 -13.64
CA ILE A 267 5.84 -7.16 -14.14
C ILE A 267 4.49 -6.44 -14.14
N SER A 268 3.84 -6.38 -15.30
CA SER A 268 2.47 -5.88 -15.40
C SER A 268 1.48 -6.92 -14.89
N GLY A 269 0.49 -6.49 -14.12
CA GLY A 269 -0.68 -7.29 -13.77
C GLY A 269 -1.89 -6.84 -14.59
N GLN A 270 -2.79 -7.77 -14.91
CA GLN A 270 -4.09 -7.47 -15.48
C GLN A 270 -5.17 -7.84 -14.47
N TRP A 271 -6.06 -6.89 -14.19
CA TRP A 271 -7.18 -7.10 -13.31
C TRP A 271 -8.44 -7.44 -14.11
N LEU A 272 -9.14 -8.48 -13.70
CA LEU A 272 -10.50 -8.74 -14.19
C LEU A 272 -11.49 -8.09 -13.22
N ARG A 273 -12.32 -7.21 -13.73
CA ARG A 273 -13.34 -6.52 -12.95
C ARG A 273 -14.71 -7.12 -13.26
N CYS A 274 -15.43 -7.57 -12.23
CA CYS A 274 -16.85 -7.85 -12.30
C CYS A 274 -17.64 -6.58 -11.93
N THR A 275 -18.61 -6.20 -12.75
CA THR A 275 -19.51 -5.05 -12.51
C THR A 275 -20.96 -5.49 -12.34
N ASP A 276 -21.25 -6.78 -12.37
CA ASP A 276 -22.59 -7.33 -12.16
C ASP A 276 -22.94 -7.25 -10.66
N PRO A 277 -23.97 -6.47 -10.28
CA PRO A 277 -24.30 -6.28 -8.87
C PRO A 277 -24.82 -7.56 -8.20
N GLU A 278 -25.45 -8.49 -8.93
CA GLU A 278 -25.91 -9.76 -8.39
C GLU A 278 -24.75 -10.69 -8.04
N VAL A 279 -23.70 -10.68 -8.86
CA VAL A 279 -22.45 -11.43 -8.59
C VAL A 279 -21.70 -10.80 -7.44
N ILE A 280 -21.54 -9.47 -7.43
CA ILE A 280 -20.83 -8.74 -6.38
C ILE A 280 -21.48 -8.97 -5.01
N ALA A 281 -22.82 -8.92 -4.93
CA ALA A 281 -23.57 -9.13 -3.68
C ALA A 281 -23.39 -10.53 -3.07
N ARG A 282 -22.82 -11.49 -3.80
CA ARG A 282 -22.56 -12.86 -3.35
C ARG A 282 -21.13 -13.04 -2.82
N HIS A 283 -20.31 -12.00 -2.79
CA HIS A 283 -18.90 -12.13 -2.43
C HIS A 283 -18.44 -10.93 -1.60
N ASP A 284 -18.22 -11.14 -0.33
CA ASP A 284 -17.79 -10.12 0.65
C ASP A 284 -16.47 -10.48 1.36
N ALA A 285 -15.66 -11.33 0.75
CA ALA A 285 -14.37 -11.74 1.31
C ALA A 285 -13.22 -11.45 0.35
N LYS A 286 -12.08 -11.08 0.87
CA LYS A 286 -10.82 -11.00 0.12
C LYS A 286 -10.14 -12.36 0.16
N VAL A 287 -10.07 -13.06 -0.98
CA VAL A 287 -9.58 -14.43 -1.07
C VAL A 287 -8.27 -14.50 -1.85
N TYR A 288 -7.24 -15.05 -1.21
CA TYR A 288 -5.95 -15.34 -1.83
C TYR A 288 -5.80 -16.84 -2.07
N GLY A 289 -5.48 -17.22 -3.31
CA GLY A 289 -5.19 -18.60 -3.72
C GLY A 289 -3.69 -18.91 -3.70
N LYS A 290 -3.37 -20.23 -3.74
CA LYS A 290 -2.01 -20.76 -3.94
C LYS A 290 -2.02 -21.76 -5.09
#